data_aa8192e2fee0793ff66fb1b3f20c18fe
#
_entry.id   aa8192e2fee0793ff66fb1b3f20c18fe
#
_cell.length_a   1.000
_cell.length_b   1.000
_cell.length_c   1.000
_cell.angle_alpha   90.00
_cell.angle_beta   90.00
_cell.angle_gamma   90.00
#
_symmetry.space_group_name_H-M   'P 1'
#
loop_
_entity.id
_entity.type
_entity.pdbx_description
1 polymer ?
#
loop_
_entity_poly.entity_id
_entity_poly.type
_entity_poly.pdbx_seq_one_letter_code
_entity_poly.pdbx_strand_id
1 'polypeptide(L)'
;MKKSRFASTDKILIAGPCAAESLEQLHSVAKFLSSYEDLIFRAGLWKPRTRPGAFEGVGELGLNWLIEIREAYGLKIATEVASPNHVEKCMDCAVDALWIGARTTTNPFSVEDIAQSLSKTDIPIFVKNPLNPDVKLWIGAIERLLKNGCRNVYAVHRGFSLADNGIYRQSPLWEVAIEFR
;
A
#
# COMPACT_ATOMS: atom_id res chain seq x y z
N MET A 1 7.92 0.07 -25.38
CA MET A 1 7.15 -0.19 -24.15
C MET A 1 8.04 -0.97 -23.19
N LYS A 2 8.50 -0.37 -22.09
CA LYS A 2 9.16 -1.11 -21.02
C LYS A 2 8.09 -1.96 -20.34
N LYS A 3 8.31 -3.27 -20.23
CA LYS A 3 7.43 -4.18 -19.48
C LYS A 3 7.32 -3.66 -18.03
N SER A 4 6.11 -3.66 -17.47
CA SER A 4 5.88 -3.40 -16.05
C SER A 4 6.86 -4.24 -15.21
N ARG A 5 7.35 -3.68 -14.10
CA ARG A 5 8.27 -4.37 -13.18
C ARG A 5 7.68 -5.68 -12.62
N PHE A 6 6.36 -5.87 -12.79
CA PHE A 6 5.59 -7.05 -12.37
C PHE A 6 4.78 -7.67 -13.52
N ALA A 7 5.17 -7.43 -14.78
CA ALA A 7 4.50 -8.00 -15.96
C ALA A 7 4.97 -9.45 -16.22
N SER A 8 4.98 -10.26 -15.21
CA SER A 8 5.04 -11.72 -15.32
C SER A 8 3.66 -12.26 -15.01
N THR A 9 3.30 -13.38 -15.60
CA THR A 9 2.11 -14.17 -15.25
C THR A 9 2.22 -14.77 -13.85
N ASP A 10 3.32 -14.50 -13.15
CA ASP A 10 3.63 -15.05 -11.85
C ASP A 10 2.98 -14.23 -10.75
N LYS A 11 2.49 -14.94 -9.74
CA LYS A 11 1.85 -14.36 -8.57
C LYS A 11 2.87 -13.60 -7.74
N ILE A 12 2.60 -12.33 -7.42
CA ILE A 12 3.41 -11.54 -6.49
C ILE A 12 2.85 -11.73 -5.08
N LEU A 13 3.70 -12.15 -4.16
CA LEU A 13 3.35 -12.23 -2.75
C LEU A 13 3.73 -10.93 -2.04
N ILE A 14 2.75 -10.27 -1.43
CA ILE A 14 2.96 -9.10 -0.57
C ILE A 14 2.51 -9.46 0.83
N ALA A 15 3.45 -9.63 1.75
CA ALA A 15 3.16 -10.09 3.10
C ALA A 15 3.97 -9.31 4.15
N GLY A 16 3.46 -9.30 5.39
CA GLY A 16 4.08 -8.60 6.50
C GLY A 16 3.05 -8.03 7.47
N PRO A 17 3.48 -7.42 8.58
CA PRO A 17 2.59 -6.92 9.61
C PRO A 17 1.72 -5.76 9.11
N CYS A 18 0.52 -5.62 9.69
CA CYS A 18 -0.37 -4.51 9.36
C CYS A 18 0.25 -3.16 9.75
N ALA A 19 0.94 -3.11 10.87
CA ALA A 19 1.69 -1.96 11.37
C ALA A 19 3.08 -2.41 11.81
N ALA A 20 4.10 -1.57 11.60
CA ALA A 20 5.37 -1.70 12.29
C ALA A 20 5.17 -1.20 13.72
N GLU A 21 5.34 -2.08 14.70
CA GLU A 21 5.18 -1.76 16.12
C GLU A 21 6.52 -1.81 16.86
N SER A 22 7.41 -2.71 16.46
CA SER A 22 8.81 -2.75 16.92
C SER A 22 9.72 -3.38 15.85
N LEU A 23 11.01 -3.12 15.96
CA LEU A 23 12.01 -3.70 15.07
C LEU A 23 12.09 -5.23 15.22
N GLU A 24 11.96 -5.74 16.47
CA GLU A 24 11.94 -7.18 16.75
C GLU A 24 10.77 -7.88 16.08
N GLN A 25 9.58 -7.24 16.08
CA GLN A 25 8.41 -7.76 15.34
C GLN A 25 8.74 -7.88 13.86
N LEU A 26 9.34 -6.86 13.25
CA LEU A 26 9.69 -6.86 11.83
C LEU A 26 10.71 -7.97 11.52
N HIS A 27 11.77 -8.10 12.31
CA HIS A 27 12.75 -9.18 12.15
C HIS A 27 12.13 -10.57 12.26
N SER A 28 11.29 -10.79 13.26
CA SER A 28 10.62 -12.09 13.46
C SER A 28 9.79 -12.48 12.23
N VAL A 29 8.99 -11.53 11.70
CA VAL A 29 8.14 -11.77 10.52
C VAL A 29 8.98 -11.89 9.25
N ALA A 30 9.98 -11.03 9.06
CA ALA A 30 10.85 -11.04 7.87
C ALA A 30 11.67 -12.33 7.78
N LYS A 31 12.18 -12.82 8.89
CA LYS A 31 12.91 -14.11 8.96
C LYS A 31 12.05 -15.28 8.47
N PHE A 32 10.77 -15.32 8.86
CA PHE A 32 9.85 -16.34 8.39
C PHE A 32 9.56 -16.17 6.88
N LEU A 33 9.36 -14.92 6.43
CA LEU A 33 8.97 -14.61 5.05
C LEU A 33 10.13 -14.66 4.06
N SER A 34 11.39 -14.59 4.49
CA SER A 34 12.56 -14.55 3.62
C SER A 34 12.80 -15.86 2.83
N SER A 35 12.12 -16.94 3.20
CA SER A 35 12.14 -18.22 2.45
C SER A 35 11.27 -18.21 1.19
N TYR A 36 10.44 -17.18 0.98
CA TYR A 36 9.59 -17.05 -0.20
C TYR A 36 10.28 -16.19 -1.26
N GLU A 37 10.38 -16.72 -2.47
CA GLU A 37 10.92 -15.98 -3.61
C GLU A 37 9.95 -14.85 -4.03
N ASP A 38 10.50 -13.77 -4.61
CA ASP A 38 9.77 -12.62 -5.14
C ASP A 38 8.78 -11.94 -4.18
N LEU A 39 8.98 -12.13 -2.86
CA LEU A 39 8.15 -11.50 -1.85
C LEU A 39 8.47 -10.02 -1.70
N ILE A 40 7.42 -9.21 -1.56
CA ILE A 40 7.50 -7.84 -1.08
C ILE A 40 7.08 -7.83 0.39
N PHE A 41 8.04 -7.51 1.27
CA PHE A 41 7.76 -7.33 2.70
C PHE A 41 7.06 -6.00 2.93
N ARG A 42 5.90 -6.05 3.57
CA ARG A 42 5.14 -4.83 3.82
C ARG A 42 4.99 -4.55 5.30
N ALA A 43 5.10 -3.28 5.72
CA ALA A 43 4.64 -2.82 7.02
C ALA A 43 4.10 -1.39 6.93
N GLY A 44 2.98 -1.11 7.58
CA GLY A 44 2.43 0.26 7.62
C GLY A 44 3.12 1.08 8.70
N LEU A 45 3.73 2.19 8.31
CA LEU A 45 4.46 3.10 9.19
C LEU A 45 3.57 4.22 9.72
N TRP A 46 2.64 4.68 8.91
CA TRP A 46 1.64 5.69 9.24
C TRP A 46 0.24 5.06 9.21
N LYS A 47 -0.54 5.29 10.25
CA LYS A 47 -1.84 4.66 10.45
C LYS A 47 -2.93 5.70 10.66
N PRO A 48 -3.67 6.09 9.60
CA PRO A 48 -4.81 6.97 9.78
C PRO A 48 -5.86 6.28 10.67
N ARG A 49 -6.07 6.82 11.87
CA ARG A 49 -7.01 6.27 12.85
C ARG A 49 -8.28 7.10 12.91
N THR A 50 -9.38 6.45 13.25
CA THR A 50 -10.69 7.11 13.39
C THR A 50 -10.77 7.94 14.67
N ARG A 51 -10.05 7.51 15.72
CA ARG A 51 -10.04 8.20 17.02
C ARG A 51 -8.62 8.63 17.36
N PRO A 52 -8.44 9.86 17.89
CA PRO A 52 -7.15 10.27 18.44
C PRO A 52 -6.78 9.39 19.65
N GLY A 53 -5.47 9.28 19.94
CA GLY A 53 -4.95 8.47 21.04
C GLY A 53 -4.79 6.97 20.73
N ALA A 54 -5.23 6.48 19.56
CA ALA A 54 -4.85 5.15 19.08
C ALA A 54 -3.43 5.20 18.47
N PHE A 55 -2.77 4.04 18.39
CA PHE A 55 -1.45 3.94 17.76
C PHE A 55 -1.50 4.37 16.29
N GLU A 56 -0.88 5.51 15.98
CA GLU A 56 -0.88 6.13 14.64
C GLU A 56 0.31 5.69 13.78
N GLY A 57 1.08 4.73 14.26
CA GLY A 57 2.28 4.22 13.61
C GLY A 57 3.55 4.83 14.19
N VAL A 58 4.69 4.28 13.79
CA VAL A 58 6.03 4.74 14.23
C VAL A 58 6.58 5.87 13.35
N GLY A 59 5.89 6.20 12.27
CA GLY A 59 6.30 7.26 11.38
C GLY A 59 7.64 6.98 10.69
N GLU A 60 8.44 8.02 10.55
CA GLU A 60 9.73 7.99 9.84
C GLU A 60 10.76 7.03 10.43
N LEU A 61 10.72 6.81 11.75
CA LEU A 61 11.60 5.84 12.39
C LEU A 61 11.47 4.45 11.74
N GLY A 62 10.26 4.09 11.35
CA GLY A 62 9.97 2.81 10.70
C GLY A 62 10.60 2.66 9.31
N LEU A 63 10.98 3.74 8.63
CA LEU A 63 11.73 3.66 7.37
C LEU A 63 13.11 3.05 7.59
N ASN A 64 13.81 3.46 8.64
CA ASN A 64 15.10 2.87 8.99
C ASN A 64 14.97 1.37 9.31
N TRP A 65 13.90 0.98 10.00
CA TRP A 65 13.60 -0.43 10.26
C TRP A 65 13.34 -1.22 8.97
N LEU A 66 12.61 -0.65 8.02
CA LEU A 66 12.38 -1.31 6.73
C LEU A 66 13.67 -1.46 5.92
N ILE A 67 14.56 -0.45 5.95
CA ILE A 67 15.88 -0.53 5.32
C ILE A 67 16.69 -1.67 5.94
N GLU A 68 16.73 -1.75 7.27
CA GLU A 68 17.41 -2.84 7.98
C GLU A 68 16.86 -4.23 7.61
N ILE A 69 15.53 -4.36 7.51
CA ILE A 69 14.91 -5.60 7.04
C ILE A 69 15.32 -5.95 5.60
N ARG A 70 15.34 -4.96 4.70
CA ARG A 70 15.81 -5.15 3.33
C ARG A 70 17.24 -5.65 3.28
N GLU A 71 18.13 -5.03 4.04
CA GLU A 71 19.56 -5.38 4.07
C GLU A 71 19.81 -6.74 4.72
N ALA A 72 19.13 -7.04 5.82
CA ALA A 72 19.32 -8.28 6.56
C ALA A 72 18.76 -9.52 5.84
N TYR A 73 17.69 -9.37 5.05
CA TYR A 73 16.97 -10.51 4.46
C TYR A 73 16.87 -10.47 2.94
N GLY A 74 17.41 -9.45 2.26
CA GLY A 74 17.34 -9.31 0.81
C GLY A 74 15.90 -9.08 0.27
N LEU A 75 14.97 -8.64 1.11
CA LEU A 75 13.56 -8.48 0.75
C LEU A 75 13.31 -7.11 0.11
N LYS A 76 12.44 -7.06 -0.89
CA LYS A 76 11.82 -5.80 -1.31
C LYS A 76 10.91 -5.28 -0.21
N ILE A 77 10.83 -3.96 -0.02
CA ILE A 77 10.06 -3.35 1.06
C ILE A 77 8.94 -2.45 0.54
N ALA A 78 7.81 -2.42 1.25
CA ALA A 78 6.68 -1.58 0.92
C ALA A 78 6.03 -0.97 2.16
N THR A 79 5.44 0.23 2.01
CA THR A 79 4.68 0.89 3.07
C THR A 79 3.50 1.70 2.54
N GLU A 80 2.63 2.14 3.47
CA GLU A 80 1.49 3.02 3.19
C GLU A 80 1.94 4.48 3.10
N VAL A 81 1.38 5.21 2.13
CA VAL A 81 1.51 6.67 2.06
C VAL A 81 0.15 7.33 2.11
N ALA A 82 0.06 8.50 2.73
CA ALA A 82 -1.18 9.26 2.87
C ALA A 82 -0.97 10.77 2.62
N SER A 83 0.24 11.18 2.26
CA SER A 83 0.59 12.58 1.96
C SER A 83 1.82 12.64 1.05
N PRO A 84 2.06 13.80 0.39
CA PRO A 84 3.30 14.06 -0.37
C PRO A 84 4.58 13.86 0.45
N ASN A 85 4.59 14.32 1.69
CA ASN A 85 5.74 14.17 2.59
C ASN A 85 6.08 12.69 2.85
N HIS A 86 5.05 11.82 2.99
CA HIS A 86 5.31 10.37 3.11
C HIS A 86 5.93 9.79 1.84
N VAL A 87 5.51 10.27 0.66
CA VAL A 87 6.09 9.85 -0.62
C VAL A 87 7.54 10.25 -0.69
N GLU A 88 7.87 11.52 -0.44
CA GLU A 88 9.24 12.05 -0.48
C GLU A 88 10.18 11.20 0.41
N LYS A 89 9.81 11.01 1.67
CA LYS A 89 10.60 10.19 2.61
C LYS A 89 10.77 8.74 2.18
N CYS A 90 9.74 8.13 1.60
CA CYS A 90 9.84 6.78 1.06
C CYS A 90 10.78 6.71 -0.15
N MET A 91 10.77 7.75 -1.00
CA MET A 91 11.65 7.81 -2.16
C MET A 91 13.11 8.02 -1.76
N ASP A 92 13.38 8.86 -0.76
CA ASP A 92 14.72 9.07 -0.20
C ASP A 92 15.31 7.77 0.38
N CYS A 93 14.46 6.92 0.94
CA CYS A 93 14.80 5.60 1.47
C CYS A 93 14.77 4.47 0.43
N ALA A 94 14.53 4.79 -0.85
CA ALA A 94 14.43 3.83 -1.95
C ALA A 94 13.48 2.66 -1.63
N VAL A 95 12.30 2.95 -1.08
CA VAL A 95 11.23 1.96 -0.86
C VAL A 95 10.79 1.38 -2.21
N ASP A 96 10.62 0.05 -2.31
CA ASP A 96 10.40 -0.65 -3.57
C ASP A 96 8.95 -0.58 -4.09
N ALA A 97 7.98 -0.38 -3.21
CA ALA A 97 6.57 -0.25 -3.57
C ALA A 97 5.79 0.55 -2.52
N LEU A 98 4.73 1.23 -2.95
CA LEU A 98 3.88 2.03 -2.07
C LEU A 98 2.42 1.57 -2.17
N TRP A 99 1.64 1.79 -1.12
CA TRP A 99 0.19 1.68 -1.25
C TRP A 99 -0.54 2.90 -0.69
N ILE A 100 -1.67 3.19 -1.32
CA ILE A 100 -2.65 4.18 -0.84
C ILE A 100 -3.71 3.44 -0.06
N GLY A 101 -3.88 3.82 1.20
CA GLY A 101 -4.84 3.19 2.12
C GLY A 101 -6.29 3.55 1.80
N ALA A 102 -7.23 2.70 2.21
CA ALA A 102 -8.65 2.86 1.93
C ALA A 102 -9.24 4.20 2.41
N ARG A 103 -8.74 4.77 3.51
CA ARG A 103 -9.17 6.09 4.00
C ARG A 103 -8.62 7.23 3.15
N THR A 104 -7.40 7.10 2.67
CA THR A 104 -6.77 8.09 1.77
C THR A 104 -7.44 8.04 0.39
N THR A 105 -7.76 6.85 -0.12
CA THR A 105 -8.46 6.66 -1.40
C THR A 105 -9.82 7.37 -1.43
N THR A 106 -10.48 7.57 -0.27
CA THR A 106 -11.76 8.29 -0.19
C THR A 106 -11.63 9.80 -0.39
N ASN A 107 -10.42 10.35 -0.37
CA ASN A 107 -10.21 11.80 -0.53
C ASN A 107 -9.50 12.10 -1.87
N PRO A 108 -10.25 12.61 -2.88
CA PRO A 108 -9.67 12.93 -4.19
C PRO A 108 -8.53 13.95 -4.15
N PHE A 109 -8.55 14.92 -3.22
CA PHE A 109 -7.46 15.90 -3.08
C PHE A 109 -6.19 15.25 -2.57
N SER A 110 -6.28 14.42 -1.53
CA SER A 110 -5.11 13.68 -1.02
C SER A 110 -4.52 12.74 -2.07
N VAL A 111 -5.36 12.09 -2.87
CA VAL A 111 -4.89 11.22 -3.97
C VAL A 111 -4.21 12.06 -5.07
N GLU A 112 -4.75 13.23 -5.41
CA GLU A 112 -4.14 14.13 -6.39
C GLU A 112 -2.77 14.61 -5.94
N ASP A 113 -2.65 15.07 -4.69
CA ASP A 113 -1.37 15.55 -4.12
C ASP A 113 -0.30 14.42 -4.11
N ILE A 114 -0.70 13.21 -3.74
CA ILE A 114 0.16 12.02 -3.79
C ILE A 114 0.56 11.70 -5.24
N ALA A 115 -0.39 11.75 -6.18
CA ALA A 115 -0.14 11.45 -7.59
C ALA A 115 0.87 12.43 -8.21
N GLN A 116 0.76 13.72 -7.90
CA GLN A 116 1.72 14.74 -8.32
C GLN A 116 3.14 14.46 -7.79
N SER A 117 3.25 14.05 -6.52
CA SER A 117 4.53 13.70 -5.91
C SER A 117 5.16 12.44 -6.53
N LEU A 118 4.34 11.55 -7.10
CA LEU A 118 4.77 10.31 -7.75
C LEU A 118 4.99 10.45 -9.26
N SER A 119 4.71 11.61 -9.85
CA SER A 119 4.73 11.83 -11.31
C SER A 119 6.06 11.55 -12.01
N LYS A 120 7.16 11.54 -11.27
CA LYS A 120 8.52 11.32 -11.80
C LYS A 120 9.07 9.92 -11.46
N THR A 121 8.23 9.02 -10.95
CA THR A 121 8.68 7.72 -10.47
C THR A 121 8.01 6.58 -11.23
N ASP A 122 8.72 5.46 -11.37
CA ASP A 122 8.18 4.20 -11.91
C ASP A 122 7.89 3.18 -10.77
N ILE A 123 7.78 3.65 -9.53
CA ILE A 123 7.52 2.79 -8.38
C ILE A 123 6.13 2.14 -8.49
N PRO A 124 5.96 0.86 -8.17
CA PRO A 124 4.66 0.23 -8.08
C PRO A 124 3.77 0.84 -6.99
N ILE A 125 2.54 1.19 -7.35
CA ILE A 125 1.57 1.83 -6.47
C ILE A 125 0.34 0.93 -6.37
N PHE A 126 0.01 0.50 -5.16
CA PHE A 126 -1.15 -0.33 -4.87
C PHE A 126 -2.26 0.53 -4.27
N VAL A 127 -3.42 0.62 -4.94
CA VAL A 127 -4.56 1.44 -4.51
C VAL A 127 -5.63 0.56 -3.92
N LYS A 128 -5.82 0.62 -2.60
CA LYS A 128 -6.91 -0.10 -1.92
C LYS A 128 -8.25 0.53 -2.25
N ASN A 129 -9.29 -0.30 -2.42
CA ASN A 129 -10.64 0.22 -2.55
C ASN A 129 -11.03 1.06 -1.32
N PRO A 130 -11.94 2.05 -1.48
CA PRO A 130 -12.46 2.86 -0.36
C PRO A 130 -13.19 1.97 0.67
N LEU A 131 -13.50 2.54 1.83
CA LEU A 131 -14.20 1.81 2.89
C LEU A 131 -15.60 1.38 2.44
N ASN A 132 -16.34 2.31 1.83
CA ASN A 132 -17.66 2.05 1.28
C ASN A 132 -17.55 1.50 -0.15
N PRO A 133 -18.56 0.78 -0.67
CA PRO A 133 -18.55 0.19 -2.00
C PRO A 133 -18.79 1.24 -3.11
N ASP A 134 -17.94 2.24 -3.16
CA ASP A 134 -17.95 3.29 -4.19
C ASP A 134 -16.86 2.98 -5.23
N VAL A 135 -17.29 2.27 -6.27
CA VAL A 135 -16.40 1.85 -7.38
C VAL A 135 -15.91 3.07 -8.18
N LYS A 136 -16.77 4.09 -8.38
CA LYS A 136 -16.40 5.30 -9.12
C LYS A 136 -15.28 6.07 -8.42
N LEU A 137 -15.36 6.15 -7.09
CA LEU A 137 -14.32 6.79 -6.30
C LEU A 137 -12.99 6.02 -6.38
N TRP A 138 -13.04 4.70 -6.40
CA TRP A 138 -11.84 3.87 -6.55
C TRP A 138 -11.22 4.00 -7.94
N ILE A 139 -12.03 3.94 -9.00
CA ILE A 139 -11.60 4.20 -10.38
C ILE A 139 -10.97 5.59 -10.48
N GLY A 140 -11.66 6.61 -9.98
CA GLY A 140 -11.16 7.99 -10.01
C GLY A 140 -9.81 8.16 -9.30
N ALA A 141 -9.55 7.43 -8.23
CA ALA A 141 -8.24 7.44 -7.56
C ALA A 141 -7.14 6.88 -8.46
N ILE A 142 -7.41 5.78 -9.18
CA ILE A 142 -6.46 5.18 -10.12
C ILE A 142 -6.24 6.08 -11.34
N GLU A 143 -7.31 6.64 -11.90
CA GLU A 143 -7.24 7.57 -13.04
C GLU A 143 -6.38 8.81 -12.73
N ARG A 144 -6.47 9.35 -11.51
CA ARG A 144 -5.62 10.47 -11.07
C ARG A 144 -4.14 10.10 -11.11
N LEU A 145 -3.76 8.94 -10.60
CA LEU A 145 -2.39 8.44 -10.66
C LEU A 145 -1.92 8.28 -12.11
N LEU A 146 -2.72 7.64 -12.95
CA LEU A 146 -2.39 7.44 -14.37
C LEU A 146 -2.25 8.77 -15.11
N LYS A 147 -3.16 9.73 -14.89
CA LYS A 147 -3.13 11.07 -15.49
C LYS A 147 -1.87 11.85 -15.09
N ASN A 148 -1.39 11.67 -13.86
CA ASN A 148 -0.15 12.27 -13.38
C ASN A 148 1.12 11.50 -13.82
N GLY A 149 1.00 10.49 -14.68
CA GLY A 149 2.12 9.78 -15.30
C GLY A 149 2.62 8.57 -14.53
N CYS A 150 1.97 8.16 -13.45
CA CYS A 150 2.26 6.89 -12.79
C CYS A 150 1.91 5.73 -13.72
N ARG A 151 2.83 4.79 -13.96
CA ARG A 151 2.64 3.72 -14.96
C ARG A 151 2.35 2.35 -14.35
N ASN A 152 2.78 2.14 -13.12
CA ASN A 152 2.69 0.86 -12.42
C ASN A 152 1.65 0.97 -11.30
N VAL A 153 0.36 1.11 -11.66
CA VAL A 153 -0.76 1.27 -10.73
C VAL A 153 -1.57 -0.02 -10.68
N TYR A 154 -1.81 -0.51 -9.47
CA TYR A 154 -2.52 -1.77 -9.21
C TYR A 154 -3.69 -1.55 -8.26
N ALA A 155 -4.86 -2.07 -8.61
CA ALA A 155 -6.03 -2.09 -7.74
C ALA A 155 -5.89 -3.21 -6.69
N VAL A 156 -6.21 -2.89 -5.42
CA VAL A 156 -6.20 -3.86 -4.32
C VAL A 156 -7.59 -3.96 -3.71
N HIS A 157 -8.24 -5.07 -3.93
CA HIS A 157 -9.50 -5.38 -3.28
C HIS A 157 -9.26 -5.85 -1.84
N ARG A 158 -9.79 -5.09 -0.87
CA ARG A 158 -9.67 -5.38 0.57
C ARG A 158 -11.00 -5.68 1.25
N GLY A 159 -12.07 -5.71 0.50
CA GLY A 159 -13.44 -5.73 0.98
C GLY A 159 -13.96 -4.34 1.40
N PHE A 160 -15.25 -4.27 1.69
CA PHE A 160 -15.98 -3.04 2.00
C PHE A 160 -16.60 -3.09 3.39
N SER A 161 -16.77 -1.92 4.00
CA SER A 161 -17.49 -1.77 5.26
C SER A 161 -18.98 -1.59 4.95
N LEU A 162 -19.80 -2.56 5.32
CA LEU A 162 -21.24 -2.52 5.16
C LEU A 162 -21.90 -2.38 6.53
N ALA A 163 -23.18 -2.02 6.54
CA ALA A 163 -24.00 -2.00 7.77
C ALA A 163 -24.10 -3.39 8.39
N ASP A 164 -24.20 -4.42 7.55
CA ASP A 164 -24.09 -5.83 7.94
C ASP A 164 -22.95 -6.48 7.17
N ASN A 165 -21.88 -6.79 7.86
CA ASN A 165 -20.70 -7.49 7.31
C ASN A 165 -20.76 -9.02 7.53
N GLY A 166 -21.79 -9.54 8.18
CA GLY A 166 -21.89 -10.94 8.58
C GLY A 166 -20.68 -11.36 9.44
N ILE A 167 -20.00 -12.43 9.03
CA ILE A 167 -18.80 -12.93 9.71
C ILE A 167 -17.51 -12.17 9.36
N TYR A 168 -17.54 -11.27 8.38
CA TYR A 168 -16.37 -10.57 7.90
C TYR A 168 -16.22 -9.22 8.59
N ARG A 169 -15.00 -8.86 8.93
CA ARG A 169 -14.68 -7.48 9.31
C ARG A 169 -14.94 -6.49 8.17
N GLN A 170 -14.77 -6.95 6.93
CA GLN A 170 -15.02 -6.23 5.69
C GLN A 170 -15.61 -7.20 4.68
N SER A 171 -16.81 -6.95 4.19
CA SER A 171 -17.45 -7.82 3.21
C SER A 171 -16.67 -7.85 1.89
N PRO A 172 -16.36 -9.01 1.33
CA PRO A 172 -15.54 -9.11 0.14
C PRO A 172 -16.20 -8.58 -1.13
N LEU A 173 -17.53 -8.59 -1.28
CA LEU A 173 -18.26 -8.16 -2.49
C LEU A 173 -17.48 -8.49 -3.77
N TRP A 174 -17.30 -9.77 -4.07
CA TRP A 174 -16.46 -10.26 -5.16
C TRP A 174 -16.91 -9.77 -6.55
N GLU A 175 -18.20 -9.52 -6.73
CA GLU A 175 -18.79 -8.93 -7.92
C GLU A 175 -18.12 -7.60 -8.29
N VAL A 176 -17.85 -6.74 -7.29
CA VAL A 176 -17.17 -5.46 -7.50
C VAL A 176 -15.74 -5.67 -8.00
N ALA A 177 -15.02 -6.66 -7.45
CA ALA A 177 -13.66 -6.95 -7.87
C ALA A 177 -13.62 -7.55 -9.30
N ILE A 178 -14.64 -8.31 -9.68
CA ILE A 178 -14.78 -8.91 -11.02
C ILE A 178 -15.11 -7.84 -12.06
N GLU A 179 -16.05 -6.94 -11.77
CA GLU A 179 -16.41 -5.83 -12.67
C GLU A 179 -15.25 -4.85 -12.88
N PHE A 180 -14.37 -4.72 -11.90
CA PHE A 180 -13.22 -3.82 -11.96
C PHE A 180 -12.09 -4.32 -12.86
N ARG A 181 -12.09 -5.57 -13.23
CA ARG A 181 -11.04 -6.21 -14.05
C ARG A 181 -11.19 -5.93 -15.53
#